data_dafc1186366129ee4572d5975001643d
#
_entry.id   dafc1186366129ee4572d5975001643d
#
_cell.length_a   1.000
_cell.length_b   1.000
_cell.length_c   1.000
_cell.angle_alpha   90.00
_cell.angle_beta   90.00
_cell.angle_gamma   90.00
#
_symmetry.space_group_name_H-M   'P 1'
#
loop_
_entity.id
_entity.type
_entity.pdbx_description
1 polymer ?
#
loop_
_entity_poly.entity_id
_entity_poly.type
_entity_poly.pdbx_seq_one_letter_code
_entity_poly.pdbx_strand_id
1 'polypeptide(L)'
;MAFSYGFFNAKNLDRVYTAEDFTSYLSSLICNGILDTYGDNFLVTASGNLSVVIGTGKAWIGGHYFINDMAYTLDLRQYVDESLSRYVTIGISCDVSDSVRACKLEVKSGTAATSPSVPAFENTDTKTYLTLASVRLNGGITSISQSNIKDYRSDEKKCGYVKCILGKCKVSEILAALDSYNKTVTELNNRVAEFQERLAEV
;
A
#
# COMPACT_ATOMS: atom_id res chain seq x y z
N MET A 1 -20.87 -26.38 0.96
CA MET A 1 -21.81 -26.01 2.04
C MET A 1 -22.30 -24.60 1.79
N ALA A 2 -23.59 -24.31 2.04
CA ALA A 2 -24.16 -22.99 1.82
C ALA A 2 -23.91 -22.00 2.99
N PHE A 3 -23.52 -22.49 4.16
CA PHE A 3 -23.32 -21.69 5.37
C PHE A 3 -22.03 -22.08 6.08
N SER A 4 -21.27 -21.07 6.54
CA SER A 4 -20.09 -21.22 7.40
C SER A 4 -20.31 -20.42 8.69
N TYR A 5 -19.92 -20.98 9.83
CA TYR A 5 -20.02 -20.34 11.14
C TYR A 5 -18.90 -20.86 12.05
N GLY A 6 -18.49 -20.06 13.05
CA GLY A 6 -17.36 -20.40 13.88
C GLY A 6 -17.37 -19.80 15.27
N PHE A 7 -16.28 -20.04 16.01
CA PHE A 7 -15.94 -19.53 17.34
C PHE A 7 -16.89 -19.97 18.46
N PHE A 8 -17.43 -21.17 18.36
CA PHE A 8 -18.14 -21.83 19.45
C PHE A 8 -17.19 -22.72 20.25
N ASN A 9 -17.39 -22.80 21.56
CA ASN A 9 -16.62 -23.71 22.41
C ASN A 9 -16.79 -25.17 21.96
N ALA A 10 -15.70 -25.90 21.90
CA ALA A 10 -15.73 -27.34 21.66
C ALA A 10 -16.41 -28.07 22.85
N LYS A 11 -17.24 -29.06 22.54
CA LYS A 11 -17.79 -29.99 23.51
C LYS A 11 -17.38 -31.40 23.08
N ASN A 12 -16.61 -32.07 23.91
CA ASN A 12 -16.05 -33.40 23.59
C ASN A 12 -15.18 -33.42 22.33
N LEU A 13 -14.38 -32.34 22.07
CA LEU A 13 -13.52 -32.21 20.91
C LEU A 13 -14.24 -32.22 19.56
N ASP A 14 -15.51 -31.81 19.50
CA ASP A 14 -16.34 -31.77 18.29
C ASP A 14 -15.99 -30.64 17.32
N ARG A 15 -15.10 -29.73 17.73
CA ARG A 15 -14.71 -28.53 16.92
C ARG A 15 -13.22 -28.29 16.97
N VAL A 16 -12.65 -28.02 15.82
CA VAL A 16 -11.28 -27.59 15.64
C VAL A 16 -11.30 -26.37 14.68
N TYR A 17 -10.61 -25.31 15.06
CA TYR A 17 -10.46 -24.11 14.23
C TYR A 17 -9.05 -24.11 13.60
N THR A 18 -9.00 -23.85 12.33
CA THR A 18 -7.77 -23.75 11.54
C THR A 18 -7.29 -22.31 11.42
N ALA A 19 -6.07 -22.12 10.92
CA ALA A 19 -5.59 -20.79 10.59
C ALA A 19 -6.48 -20.12 9.52
N GLU A 20 -7.07 -20.88 8.59
CA GLU A 20 -7.98 -20.40 7.57
C GLU A 20 -9.27 -19.82 8.14
N ASP A 21 -9.83 -20.44 9.20
CA ASP A 21 -11.00 -19.90 9.90
C ASP A 21 -10.71 -18.52 10.48
N PHE A 22 -9.52 -18.31 11.08
CA PHE A 22 -9.10 -17.02 11.62
C PHE A 22 -8.81 -15.99 10.53
N THR A 23 -8.07 -16.35 9.49
CA THR A 23 -7.72 -15.41 8.40
C THR A 23 -8.95 -15.00 7.60
N SER A 24 -9.89 -15.92 7.37
CA SER A 24 -11.19 -15.64 6.73
C SER A 24 -12.01 -14.66 7.57
N TYR A 25 -12.10 -14.87 8.87
CA TYR A 25 -12.78 -13.95 9.78
C TYR A 25 -12.12 -12.58 9.80
N LEU A 26 -10.80 -12.52 9.97
CA LEU A 26 -10.05 -11.26 10.04
C LEU A 26 -10.10 -10.48 8.73
N SER A 27 -10.05 -11.14 7.57
CA SER A 27 -10.16 -10.49 6.27
C SER A 27 -11.56 -9.90 5.99
N SER A 28 -12.58 -10.39 6.72
CA SER A 28 -13.91 -9.77 6.68
C SER A 28 -14.02 -8.47 7.49
N LEU A 29 -13.07 -8.21 8.38
CA LEU A 29 -13.05 -7.04 9.27
C LEU A 29 -12.04 -5.97 8.85
N ILE A 30 -10.94 -6.39 8.22
CA ILE A 30 -9.77 -5.56 7.95
C ILE A 30 -9.41 -5.70 6.47
N CYS A 31 -9.30 -4.57 5.75
CA CYS A 31 -8.88 -4.59 4.34
C CYS A 31 -7.37 -4.81 4.21
N ASN A 32 -6.94 -5.27 3.03
CA ASN A 32 -5.53 -5.34 2.68
C ASN A 32 -4.90 -3.96 2.66
N GLY A 33 -3.63 -3.88 3.05
CA GLY A 33 -2.87 -2.63 3.05
C GLY A 33 -1.69 -2.65 4.00
N ILE A 34 -1.00 -1.53 4.10
CA ILE A 34 0.06 -1.29 5.08
C ILE A 34 -0.49 -0.50 6.27
N LEU A 35 0.09 -0.71 7.46
CA LEU A 35 -0.27 0.05 8.66
C LEU A 35 0.48 1.39 8.64
N ASP A 36 -0.24 2.50 8.64
CA ASP A 36 0.32 3.86 8.58
C ASP A 36 0.93 4.36 9.91
N THR A 37 0.66 3.64 10.99
CA THR A 37 1.11 3.98 12.34
C THR A 37 2.32 3.19 12.82
N TYR A 38 2.96 2.40 11.95
CA TYR A 38 4.07 1.54 12.34
C TYR A 38 5.32 1.74 11.49
N GLY A 39 6.41 2.18 12.14
CA GLY A 39 7.72 2.34 11.52
C GLY A 39 7.70 3.34 10.36
N ASP A 40 8.45 3.02 9.31
CA ASP A 40 8.53 3.84 8.10
C ASP A 40 7.47 3.47 7.05
N ASN A 41 6.51 2.63 7.40
CA ASN A 41 5.42 2.19 6.52
C ASN A 41 5.93 1.59 5.21
N PHE A 42 7.00 0.78 5.25
CA PHE A 42 7.68 0.23 4.07
C PHE A 42 8.12 1.28 3.04
N LEU A 43 8.48 2.49 3.48
CA LEU A 43 8.98 3.52 2.57
C LEU A 43 10.19 3.00 1.80
N VAL A 44 10.17 3.14 0.47
CA VAL A 44 11.29 2.79 -0.39
C VAL A 44 12.10 4.05 -0.68
N THR A 45 13.37 4.05 -0.26
CA THR A 45 14.29 5.18 -0.42
C THR A 45 15.54 4.79 -1.18
N ALA A 46 16.13 5.74 -1.89
CA ALA A 46 17.40 5.55 -2.57
C ALA A 46 18.55 5.47 -1.56
N SER A 47 19.49 4.55 -1.78
CA SER A 47 20.69 4.40 -0.91
C SER A 47 21.93 5.14 -1.44
N GLY A 48 21.81 5.86 -2.56
CA GLY A 48 22.93 6.56 -3.19
C GLY A 48 23.83 5.68 -4.07
N ASN A 49 23.47 4.42 -4.29
CA ASN A 49 24.11 3.48 -5.21
C ASN A 49 23.03 2.74 -6.04
N LEU A 50 23.33 1.56 -6.58
CA LEU A 50 22.35 0.74 -7.31
C LEU A 50 21.46 -0.12 -6.40
N SER A 51 21.21 0.35 -5.19
CA SER A 51 20.32 -0.31 -4.23
C SER A 51 19.27 0.67 -3.73
N VAL A 52 18.20 0.13 -3.18
CA VAL A 52 17.16 0.88 -2.45
C VAL A 52 17.02 0.29 -1.06
N VAL A 53 16.57 1.12 -0.12
CA VAL A 53 16.26 0.70 1.25
C VAL A 53 14.75 0.66 1.41
N ILE A 54 14.24 -0.45 1.90
CA ILE A 54 12.83 -0.62 2.28
C ILE A 54 12.76 -0.48 3.80
N GLY A 55 12.06 0.53 4.27
CA GLY A 55 11.93 0.84 5.69
C GLY A 55 11.14 -0.22 6.46
N THR A 56 11.14 -0.08 7.77
CA THR A 56 10.33 -0.90 8.68
C THR A 56 8.83 -0.73 8.39
N GLY A 57 8.03 -1.76 8.67
CA GLY A 57 6.60 -1.66 8.41
C GLY A 57 5.83 -2.92 8.80
N LYS A 58 4.51 -2.79 8.85
CA LYS A 58 3.57 -3.90 8.98
C LYS A 58 2.53 -3.83 7.86
N ALA A 59 2.15 -4.97 7.33
CA ALA A 59 1.13 -5.12 6.31
C ALA A 59 0.10 -6.17 6.72
N TRP A 60 -1.11 -6.01 6.19
CA TRP A 60 -2.21 -6.94 6.31
C TRP A 60 -2.66 -7.39 4.92
N ILE A 61 -2.62 -8.67 4.64
CA ILE A 61 -2.89 -9.22 3.30
C ILE A 61 -3.71 -10.51 3.45
N GLY A 62 -4.98 -10.49 3.03
CA GLY A 62 -5.84 -11.68 3.04
C GLY A 62 -6.00 -12.33 4.42
N GLY A 63 -6.08 -11.53 5.48
CA GLY A 63 -6.14 -12.03 6.86
C GLY A 63 -4.79 -12.46 7.45
N HIS A 64 -3.69 -12.37 6.68
CA HIS A 64 -2.33 -12.64 7.14
C HIS A 64 -1.59 -11.34 7.42
N TYR A 65 -0.58 -11.38 8.27
CA TYR A 65 0.29 -10.25 8.56
C TYR A 65 1.70 -10.46 7.98
N PHE A 66 2.33 -9.36 7.61
CA PHE A 66 3.75 -9.31 7.25
C PHE A 66 4.43 -8.18 8.03
N ILE A 67 5.56 -8.46 8.67
CA ILE A 67 6.31 -7.48 9.47
C ILE A 67 7.74 -7.42 8.94
N ASN A 68 8.21 -6.19 8.70
CA ASN A 68 9.61 -5.86 8.49
C ASN A 68 10.05 -4.99 9.69
N ASP A 69 10.80 -5.55 10.62
CA ASP A 69 11.24 -4.89 11.85
C ASP A 69 12.61 -4.22 11.72
N MET A 70 13.29 -4.43 10.61
CA MET A 70 14.59 -3.87 10.28
C MET A 70 14.62 -3.36 8.84
N ALA A 71 15.24 -2.19 8.58
CA ALA A 71 15.41 -1.68 7.22
C ALA A 71 16.14 -2.71 6.33
N TYR A 72 15.56 -3.01 5.17
CA TYR A 72 16.09 -4.00 4.24
C TYR A 72 16.67 -3.33 3.00
N THR A 73 17.95 -3.58 2.73
CA THR A 73 18.61 -3.09 1.52
C THR A 73 18.44 -4.08 0.37
N LEU A 74 17.82 -3.62 -0.69
CA LEU A 74 17.58 -4.39 -1.91
C LEU A 74 18.52 -3.94 -3.02
N ASP A 75 19.40 -4.84 -3.47
CA ASP A 75 20.34 -4.62 -4.57
C ASP A 75 19.61 -4.78 -5.92
N LEU A 76 19.69 -3.76 -6.76
CA LEU A 76 19.05 -3.72 -8.08
C LEU A 76 20.08 -3.80 -9.24
N ARG A 77 21.37 -3.98 -8.97
CA ARG A 77 22.43 -4.05 -10.00
C ARG A 77 22.13 -5.07 -11.09
N GLN A 78 21.62 -6.23 -10.72
CA GLN A 78 21.29 -7.30 -11.69
C GLN A 78 20.21 -6.90 -12.72
N TYR A 79 19.47 -5.84 -12.46
CA TYR A 79 18.41 -5.34 -13.35
C TYR A 79 18.86 -4.18 -14.22
N VAL A 80 20.06 -3.64 -14.03
CA VAL A 80 20.59 -2.55 -14.87
C VAL A 80 20.97 -3.10 -16.24
N ASP A 81 20.63 -2.34 -17.27
CA ASP A 81 21.04 -2.56 -18.66
C ASP A 81 22.00 -1.45 -19.08
N GLU A 82 22.98 -1.73 -19.90
CA GLU A 82 24.01 -0.76 -20.30
C GLU A 82 23.45 0.39 -21.15
N SER A 83 22.42 0.14 -21.95
CA SER A 83 21.91 1.09 -22.95
C SER A 83 20.40 1.35 -22.85
N LEU A 84 19.62 0.40 -22.35
CA LEU A 84 18.17 0.49 -22.31
C LEU A 84 17.67 0.75 -20.90
N SER A 85 16.55 1.44 -20.78
CA SER A 85 15.89 1.67 -19.51
C SER A 85 14.92 0.54 -19.18
N ARG A 86 14.69 0.29 -17.88
CA ARG A 86 13.60 -0.59 -17.40
C ARG A 86 13.01 -0.08 -16.10
N TYR A 87 11.84 -0.61 -15.76
CA TYR A 87 11.27 -0.48 -14.43
C TYR A 87 11.40 -1.78 -13.66
N VAL A 88 11.59 -1.62 -12.36
CA VAL A 88 11.53 -2.70 -11.37
C VAL A 88 10.44 -2.36 -10.38
N THR A 89 9.47 -3.24 -10.18
CA THR A 89 8.38 -3.06 -9.20
C THR A 89 8.70 -3.86 -7.95
N ILE A 90 8.55 -3.23 -6.78
CA ILE A 90 8.80 -3.80 -5.46
C ILE A 90 7.46 -3.90 -4.75
N GLY A 91 7.18 -5.04 -4.17
CA GLY A 91 5.93 -5.28 -3.45
C GLY A 91 6.06 -6.34 -2.36
N ILE A 92 4.98 -6.53 -1.64
CA ILE A 92 4.80 -7.61 -0.68
C ILE A 92 3.82 -8.60 -1.30
N SER A 93 4.16 -9.87 -1.33
CA SER A 93 3.25 -10.95 -1.73
C SER A 93 2.86 -11.78 -0.52
N CYS A 94 1.61 -12.25 -0.50
CA CYS A 94 1.14 -13.31 0.37
C CYS A 94 0.63 -14.45 -0.51
N ASP A 95 1.28 -15.61 -0.41
CA ASP A 95 0.97 -16.80 -1.19
C ASP A 95 0.46 -17.89 -0.24
N VAL A 96 -0.84 -18.21 -0.38
CA VAL A 96 -1.54 -19.17 0.47
C VAL A 96 -1.60 -20.58 -0.15
N SER A 97 -0.93 -20.80 -1.29
CA SER A 97 -0.87 -22.12 -1.89
C SER A 97 -0.19 -23.14 -0.97
N ASP A 98 -0.61 -24.39 -1.03
CA ASP A 98 -0.09 -25.47 -0.17
C ASP A 98 1.44 -25.63 -0.24
N SER A 99 2.03 -25.29 -1.38
CA SER A 99 3.47 -25.40 -1.62
C SER A 99 4.28 -24.24 -1.05
N VAL A 100 3.69 -23.07 -0.76
CA VAL A 100 4.39 -21.86 -0.35
C VAL A 100 4.01 -21.40 1.05
N ARG A 101 2.76 -21.03 1.29
CA ARG A 101 2.22 -20.56 2.60
C ARG A 101 3.12 -19.54 3.27
N ALA A 102 3.42 -18.43 2.57
CA ALA A 102 4.34 -17.41 3.05
C ALA A 102 4.01 -16.02 2.49
N CYS A 103 4.31 -15.00 3.29
CA CYS A 103 4.39 -13.62 2.81
C CYS A 103 5.86 -13.21 2.69
N LYS A 104 6.22 -12.46 1.64
CA LYS A 104 7.60 -12.02 1.38
C LYS A 104 7.65 -10.72 0.58
N LEU A 105 8.79 -10.03 0.66
CA LEU A 105 9.14 -9.00 -0.31
C LEU A 105 9.40 -9.65 -1.67
N GLU A 106 8.86 -9.06 -2.73
CA GLU A 106 8.99 -9.57 -4.09
C GLU A 106 9.35 -8.45 -5.05
N VAL A 107 10.15 -8.80 -6.04
CA VAL A 107 10.65 -7.89 -7.07
C VAL A 107 10.23 -8.41 -8.43
N LYS A 108 9.59 -7.55 -9.24
CA LYS A 108 9.24 -7.87 -10.63
C LYS A 108 9.97 -6.90 -11.55
N SER A 109 10.87 -7.41 -12.40
CA SER A 109 11.54 -6.59 -13.40
C SER A 109 10.73 -6.54 -14.70
N GLY A 110 10.68 -5.36 -15.30
CA GLY A 110 10.14 -5.16 -16.65
C GLY A 110 11.18 -5.47 -17.73
N THR A 111 10.74 -5.46 -18.96
CA THR A 111 11.63 -5.58 -20.14
C THR A 111 12.39 -4.27 -20.33
N ALA A 112 13.70 -4.38 -20.64
CA ALA A 112 14.50 -3.23 -21.00
C ALA A 112 14.08 -2.73 -22.39
N ALA A 113 13.86 -1.42 -22.53
CA ALA A 113 13.43 -0.76 -23.75
C ALA A 113 13.77 0.72 -23.73
N THR A 114 13.71 1.38 -24.88
CA THR A 114 13.82 2.84 -24.98
C THR A 114 12.67 3.56 -24.27
N SER A 115 11.46 2.94 -24.30
CA SER A 115 10.28 3.40 -23.57
C SER A 115 9.69 2.24 -22.77
N PRO A 116 10.26 1.93 -21.58
CA PRO A 116 9.84 0.78 -20.79
C PRO A 116 8.49 1.02 -20.09
N SER A 117 7.72 -0.04 -19.90
CA SER A 117 6.52 -0.04 -19.09
C SER A 117 6.80 -0.51 -17.66
N VAL A 118 5.98 -0.05 -16.70
CA VAL A 118 6.06 -0.51 -15.31
C VAL A 118 5.42 -1.89 -15.21
N PRO A 119 6.17 -2.93 -14.78
CA PRO A 119 5.59 -4.26 -14.60
C PRO A 119 4.61 -4.25 -13.42
N ALA A 120 3.40 -4.74 -13.65
CA ALA A 120 2.38 -4.86 -12.62
C ALA A 120 2.43 -6.25 -11.98
N PHE A 121 2.20 -6.33 -10.67
CA PHE A 121 1.83 -7.57 -10.01
C PHE A 121 0.36 -7.88 -10.30
N GLU A 122 0.06 -9.15 -10.48
CA GLU A 122 -1.30 -9.64 -10.74
C GLU A 122 -1.71 -10.58 -9.63
N ASN A 123 -2.83 -10.27 -8.98
CA ASN A 123 -3.41 -11.14 -7.98
C ASN A 123 -4.00 -12.39 -8.64
N THR A 124 -3.86 -13.52 -7.96
CA THR A 124 -4.46 -14.81 -8.33
C THR A 124 -5.33 -15.30 -7.18
N ASP A 125 -5.98 -16.44 -7.34
CA ASP A 125 -6.81 -17.05 -6.28
C ASP A 125 -5.99 -17.41 -5.03
N THR A 126 -4.69 -17.69 -5.21
CA THR A 126 -3.81 -18.11 -4.11
C THR A 126 -2.75 -17.07 -3.73
N LYS A 127 -2.57 -16.02 -4.53
CA LYS A 127 -1.48 -15.06 -4.30
C LYS A 127 -1.96 -13.62 -4.44
N THR A 128 -1.79 -12.86 -3.38
CA THR A 128 -2.17 -11.44 -3.30
C THR A 128 -0.94 -10.57 -3.13
N TYR A 129 -0.95 -9.38 -3.75
CA TYR A 129 0.16 -8.44 -3.71
C TYR A 129 -0.26 -7.07 -3.18
N LEU A 130 0.70 -6.42 -2.50
CA LEU A 130 0.71 -4.98 -2.23
C LEU A 130 1.92 -4.38 -2.94
N THR A 131 1.70 -3.48 -3.88
CA THR A 131 2.78 -2.81 -4.62
C THR A 131 3.27 -1.59 -3.84
N LEU A 132 4.50 -1.61 -3.36
CA LEU A 132 5.09 -0.51 -2.58
C LEU A 132 5.60 0.61 -3.47
N ALA A 133 6.45 0.29 -4.45
CA ALA A 133 7.07 1.27 -5.33
C ALA A 133 7.48 0.67 -6.67
N SER A 134 7.72 1.54 -7.66
CA SER A 134 8.50 1.19 -8.84
C SER A 134 9.75 2.04 -8.95
N VAL A 135 10.83 1.45 -9.39
CA VAL A 135 12.13 2.09 -9.59
C VAL A 135 12.45 2.11 -11.08
N ARG A 136 12.73 3.29 -11.63
CA ARG A 136 13.22 3.42 -13.00
C ARG A 136 14.73 3.30 -13.03
N LEU A 137 15.25 2.32 -13.74
CA LEU A 137 16.66 2.13 -14.01
C LEU A 137 16.92 2.59 -15.46
N ASN A 138 17.55 3.74 -15.63
CA ASN A 138 17.94 4.24 -16.94
C ASN A 138 19.13 3.42 -17.48
N GLY A 139 19.30 3.35 -18.81
CA GLY A 139 20.46 2.69 -19.41
C GLY A 139 21.77 3.25 -18.89
N GLY A 140 22.70 2.38 -18.49
CA GLY A 140 24.00 2.77 -17.94
C GLY A 140 23.96 3.49 -16.59
N ILE A 141 22.84 3.46 -15.86
CA ILE A 141 22.74 4.12 -14.55
C ILE A 141 23.75 3.53 -13.56
N THR A 142 24.46 4.38 -12.82
CA THR A 142 25.45 4.00 -11.81
C THR A 142 24.97 4.25 -10.38
N SER A 143 23.91 5.04 -10.21
CA SER A 143 23.33 5.39 -8.91
C SER A 143 21.84 5.68 -9.06
N ILE A 144 21.06 5.18 -8.12
CA ILE A 144 19.60 5.43 -8.02
C ILE A 144 19.41 6.66 -7.14
N SER A 145 18.65 7.63 -7.62
CA SER A 145 18.20 8.80 -6.85
C SER A 145 16.73 8.63 -6.46
N GLN A 146 16.26 9.43 -5.50
CA GLN A 146 14.85 9.38 -5.06
C GLN A 146 13.87 9.71 -6.19
N SER A 147 14.27 10.52 -7.16
CA SER A 147 13.44 10.85 -8.35
C SER A 147 13.22 9.65 -9.30
N ASN A 148 14.02 8.59 -9.19
CA ASN A 148 13.83 7.34 -9.92
C ASN A 148 12.75 6.45 -9.28
N ILE A 149 12.31 6.74 -8.05
CA ILE A 149 11.40 5.92 -7.26
C ILE A 149 10.01 6.55 -7.28
N LYS A 150 9.02 5.79 -7.72
CA LYS A 150 7.60 6.17 -7.64
C LYS A 150 6.95 5.35 -6.53
N ASP A 151 6.46 6.03 -5.51
CA ASP A 151 5.75 5.46 -4.37
C ASP A 151 4.29 5.16 -4.74
N TYR A 152 3.78 3.98 -4.35
CA TYR A 152 2.40 3.53 -4.55
C TYR A 152 1.66 3.20 -3.25
N ARG A 153 2.26 3.48 -2.09
CA ARG A 153 1.68 3.11 -0.79
C ARG A 153 0.32 3.75 -0.55
N SER A 154 0.10 4.97 -1.01
CA SER A 154 -1.19 5.67 -0.92
C SER A 154 -2.20 5.30 -2.02
N ASP A 155 -1.79 4.55 -3.04
CA ASP A 155 -2.68 4.11 -4.12
C ASP A 155 -3.48 2.89 -3.66
N GLU A 156 -4.77 3.08 -3.37
CA GLU A 156 -5.66 2.01 -2.88
C GLU A 156 -5.86 0.85 -3.86
N LYS A 157 -5.56 1.06 -5.16
CA LYS A 157 -5.63 0.00 -6.17
C LYS A 157 -4.39 -0.87 -6.21
N LYS A 158 -3.28 -0.41 -5.62
CA LYS A 158 -1.97 -1.07 -5.67
C LYS A 158 -1.48 -1.53 -4.32
N CYS A 159 -1.68 -0.71 -3.30
CA CYS A 159 -1.25 -0.97 -1.93
C CYS A 159 -2.33 -0.55 -0.94
N GLY A 160 -2.46 0.76 -0.70
CA GLY A 160 -3.38 1.33 0.27
C GLY A 160 -2.93 1.15 1.72
N TYR A 161 -3.65 1.84 2.60
CA TYR A 161 -3.49 1.70 4.05
C TYR A 161 -4.59 0.82 4.63
N VAL A 162 -4.25 0.07 5.67
CA VAL A 162 -5.20 -0.78 6.39
C VAL A 162 -6.34 0.06 6.95
N LYS A 163 -7.55 -0.38 6.66
CA LYS A 163 -8.80 0.22 7.18
C LYS A 163 -9.66 -0.87 7.79
N CYS A 164 -10.36 -0.53 8.86
CA CYS A 164 -11.41 -1.40 9.39
C CYS A 164 -12.66 -1.30 8.50
N ILE A 165 -13.19 -2.46 8.10
CA ILE A 165 -14.35 -2.54 7.20
C ILE A 165 -15.67 -2.36 7.98
N LEU A 166 -15.65 -2.52 9.32
CA LEU A 166 -16.83 -2.48 10.20
C LEU A 166 -17.52 -1.11 10.31
N GLY A 167 -16.83 -0.04 10.01
CA GLY A 167 -17.44 1.28 9.95
C GLY A 167 -17.74 1.62 8.49
N LYS A 168 -18.99 1.55 8.06
CA LYS A 168 -19.41 2.38 6.94
C LYS A 168 -19.31 3.83 7.39
N CYS A 169 -18.06 4.36 7.37
CA CYS A 169 -17.90 5.79 7.32
C CYS A 169 -18.58 6.20 6.02
N LYS A 170 -19.74 6.82 6.10
CA LYS A 170 -20.44 7.33 4.92
C LYS A 170 -19.59 8.48 4.41
N VAL A 171 -18.59 8.16 3.58
CA VAL A 171 -17.69 9.13 2.96
C VAL A 171 -18.49 10.26 2.31
N SER A 172 -19.69 9.95 1.79
CA SER A 172 -20.64 10.95 1.29
C SER A 172 -21.11 11.96 2.34
N GLU A 173 -21.31 11.55 3.58
CA GLU A 173 -21.69 12.47 4.67
C GLU A 173 -20.50 13.35 5.11
N ILE A 174 -19.29 12.79 5.13
CA ILE A 174 -18.07 13.56 5.41
C ILE A 174 -17.80 14.56 4.29
N LEU A 175 -17.91 14.15 3.03
CA LEU A 175 -17.74 15.04 1.88
C LEU A 175 -18.78 16.16 1.88
N ALA A 176 -20.06 15.85 2.16
CA ALA A 176 -21.11 16.85 2.27
C ALA A 176 -20.85 17.85 3.43
N ALA A 177 -20.34 17.37 4.56
CA ALA A 177 -19.95 18.24 5.68
C ALA A 177 -18.75 19.13 5.32
N LEU A 178 -17.76 18.59 4.59
CA LEU A 178 -16.60 19.33 4.11
C LEU A 178 -17.01 20.41 3.10
N ASP A 179 -17.92 20.11 2.18
CA ASP A 179 -18.44 21.07 1.21
C ASP A 179 -19.22 22.20 1.91
N SER A 180 -20.02 21.86 2.91
CA SER A 180 -20.73 22.85 3.72
C SER A 180 -19.75 23.76 4.47
N TYR A 181 -18.70 23.17 5.07
CA TYR A 181 -17.65 23.94 5.75
C TYR A 181 -16.92 24.88 4.78
N ASN A 182 -16.53 24.42 3.61
CA ASN A 182 -15.84 25.23 2.60
C ASN A 182 -16.72 26.40 2.11
N LYS A 183 -18.04 26.21 1.95
CA LYS A 183 -18.97 27.28 1.63
C LYS A 183 -19.00 28.34 2.74
N THR A 184 -19.12 27.92 3.99
CA THR A 184 -19.12 28.83 5.13
C THR A 184 -17.82 29.62 5.23
N VAL A 185 -16.67 28.99 5.00
CA VAL A 185 -15.36 29.68 4.96
C VAL A 185 -15.32 30.73 3.83
N THR A 186 -15.85 30.40 2.65
CA THR A 186 -15.89 31.32 1.52
C THR A 186 -16.80 32.51 1.83
N GLU A 187 -17.98 32.31 2.41
CA GLU A 187 -18.91 33.37 2.84
C GLU A 187 -18.26 34.28 3.89
N LEU A 188 -17.56 33.70 4.87
CA LEU A 188 -16.84 34.48 5.90
C LEU A 188 -15.72 35.32 5.28
N ASN A 189 -14.96 34.76 4.36
CA ASN A 189 -13.90 35.51 3.67
C ASN A 189 -14.45 36.69 2.85
N ASN A 190 -15.59 36.51 2.16
CA ASN A 190 -16.26 37.57 1.43
C ASN A 190 -16.73 38.70 2.37
N ARG A 191 -17.33 38.34 3.51
CA ARG A 191 -17.72 39.30 4.52
C ARG A 191 -16.56 40.08 5.14
N VAL A 192 -15.43 39.37 5.36
CA VAL A 192 -14.19 40.04 5.83
C VAL A 192 -13.71 41.05 4.80
N ALA A 193 -13.71 40.69 3.50
CA ALA A 193 -13.32 41.61 2.42
C ALA A 193 -14.24 42.85 2.36
N GLU A 194 -15.57 42.65 2.45
CA GLU A 194 -16.56 43.76 2.51
C GLU A 194 -16.32 44.68 3.73
N PHE A 195 -15.98 44.13 4.90
CA PHE A 195 -15.65 44.94 6.06
C PHE A 195 -14.36 45.72 5.90
N GLN A 196 -13.34 45.12 5.24
CA GLN A 196 -12.08 45.78 4.97
C GLN A 196 -12.25 46.95 3.98
N GLU A 197 -13.05 46.78 2.92
CA GLU A 197 -13.38 47.86 1.99
C GLU A 197 -14.09 49.03 2.71
N ARG A 198 -15.08 48.73 3.53
CA ARG A 198 -15.83 49.75 4.31
C ARG A 198 -14.94 50.48 5.31
N LEU A 199 -13.95 49.82 5.88
CA LEU A 199 -12.95 50.45 6.77
C LEU A 199 -11.96 51.34 6.04
N ALA A 200 -11.71 51.08 4.76
CA ALA A 200 -10.81 51.87 3.92
C ALA A 200 -11.48 53.15 3.36
N GLU A 201 -12.85 53.24 3.44
CA GLU A 201 -13.61 54.41 3.00
C GLU A 201 -13.86 55.45 4.13
N VAL A 202 -13.40 55.15 5.38
CA VAL A 202 -13.50 56.05 6.54
C VAL A 202 -12.16 56.68 6.85
#